data_8b836cb7c41b3ffb51bc69a53b52aba6
#
_entry.id   8b836cb7c41b3ffb51bc69a53b52aba6
#
_cell.length_a   1.000
_cell.length_b   1.000
_cell.length_c   1.000
_cell.angle_alpha   90.00
_cell.angle_beta   90.00
_cell.angle_gamma   90.00
#
_symmetry.space_group_name_H-M   'P 1'
#
loop_
_entity.id
_entity.type
_entity.pdbx_description
1 polymer ?
#
loop_
_entity_poly.entity_id
_entity_poly.type
_entity_poly.pdbx_seq_one_letter_code
_entity_poly.pdbx_strand_id
1 'polypeptide(L)'
;IATYALGKSFLLVMAADGKFGMNTDCDFYKLDYKTLAVTPYAVYGEAIGTSVGCDVRHGGGQAFKMDGDVLYFISTRFDGAGLYKLEDGAVSPVLVRDGSVDCFDHKNGKMLLCALWDMKPQELYDETGRRVTHFNDAMLRGKYVAQPDPLNLTAGDHEVHGFILKPMGFEAGKKCPVIFDIHGGPKTVYGPVFYHEMQYW
;
A
#
# COMPACT_ATOMS: atom_id res chain seq x y z
N ILE A 1 19.91 -1.51 -8.31
CA ILE A 1 18.71 -1.08 -9.07
C ILE A 1 17.59 -2.06 -8.75
N ALA A 2 16.48 -1.55 -8.24
CA ALA A 2 15.29 -2.37 -7.97
C ALA A 2 14.40 -2.49 -9.22
N THR A 3 14.13 -1.36 -9.88
CA THR A 3 13.30 -1.31 -11.10
C THR A 3 13.55 0.00 -11.86
N TYR A 4 12.91 0.13 -13.00
CA TYR A 4 12.98 1.35 -13.83
C TYR A 4 11.66 1.59 -14.56
N ALA A 5 11.45 2.82 -15.02
CA ALA A 5 10.29 3.21 -15.82
C ALA A 5 10.73 4.15 -16.95
N LEU A 6 10.16 3.93 -18.15
CA LEU A 6 10.48 4.71 -19.34
C LEU A 6 9.62 5.97 -19.41
N GLY A 7 10.19 7.13 -19.14
CA GLY A 7 9.59 8.42 -19.40
C GLY A 7 9.80 8.87 -20.83
N LYS A 8 9.17 9.98 -21.19
CA LYS A 8 9.31 10.56 -22.54
C LYS A 8 10.70 11.16 -22.76
N SER A 9 11.24 11.81 -21.73
CA SER A 9 12.50 12.58 -21.82
C SER A 9 13.68 11.90 -21.12
N PHE A 10 13.43 10.94 -20.24
CA PHE A 10 14.45 10.26 -19.44
C PHE A 10 13.98 8.87 -18.98
N LEU A 11 14.93 8.02 -18.62
CA LEU A 11 14.66 6.80 -17.88
C LEU A 11 14.64 7.12 -16.37
N LEU A 12 13.57 6.78 -15.70
CA LEU A 12 13.51 6.84 -14.25
C LEU A 12 14.02 5.51 -13.68
N VAL A 13 14.98 5.60 -12.77
CA VAL A 13 15.57 4.45 -12.08
C VAL A 13 15.22 4.54 -10.61
N MET A 14 14.73 3.45 -10.05
CA MET A 14 14.52 3.27 -8.62
C MET A 14 15.64 2.39 -8.08
N ALA A 15 16.44 2.94 -7.18
CA ALA A 15 17.61 2.25 -6.65
C ALA A 15 17.86 2.60 -5.19
N ALA A 16 18.44 1.65 -4.47
CA ALA A 16 18.91 1.80 -3.09
C ALA A 16 20.42 1.68 -3.04
N ASP A 17 21.07 2.34 -2.08
CA ASP A 17 22.49 2.24 -1.83
C ASP A 17 22.90 0.94 -1.09
N GLY A 18 21.93 0.20 -0.60
CA GLY A 18 22.14 -1.05 0.14
C GLY A 18 22.66 -0.88 1.56
N LYS A 19 22.69 0.34 2.09
CA LYS A 19 23.22 0.65 3.43
C LYS A 19 22.58 -0.20 4.54
N PHE A 20 21.30 -0.52 4.41
CA PHE A 20 20.55 -1.36 5.35
C PHE A 20 20.19 -2.73 4.75
N GLY A 21 20.98 -3.22 3.80
CA GLY A 21 20.74 -4.47 3.11
C GLY A 21 19.46 -4.46 2.29
N MET A 22 18.69 -5.55 2.33
CA MET A 22 17.40 -5.67 1.60
C MET A 22 16.32 -4.73 2.14
N ASN A 23 16.53 -4.12 3.28
CA ASN A 23 15.56 -3.20 3.91
C ASN A 23 15.80 -1.73 3.56
N THR A 24 16.79 -1.42 2.70
CA THR A 24 17.01 -0.07 2.22
C THR A 24 15.92 0.31 1.24
N ASP A 25 15.19 1.39 1.51
CA ASP A 25 14.22 1.94 0.59
C ASP A 25 14.90 2.57 -0.62
N CYS A 26 14.19 2.60 -1.75
CA CYS A 26 14.72 3.13 -2.99
C CYS A 26 14.47 4.62 -3.08
N ASP A 27 15.46 5.32 -3.62
CA ASP A 27 15.34 6.67 -4.13
C ASP A 27 15.16 6.68 -5.66
N PHE A 28 14.80 7.83 -6.19
CA PHE A 28 14.59 8.03 -7.61
C PHE A 28 15.77 8.76 -8.26
N TYR A 29 16.20 8.24 -9.41
CA TYR A 29 17.28 8.79 -10.23
C TYR A 29 16.80 8.95 -11.66
N LYS A 30 17.30 9.98 -12.35
CA LYS A 30 17.11 10.18 -13.79
C LYS A 30 18.34 9.71 -14.56
N LEU A 31 18.12 8.95 -15.61
CA LEU A 31 19.12 8.71 -16.65
C LEU A 31 18.68 9.45 -17.92
N ASP A 32 19.47 10.44 -18.31
CA ASP A 32 19.25 11.22 -19.53
C ASP A 32 19.54 10.38 -20.77
N TYR A 33 18.61 10.33 -21.72
CA TYR A 33 18.74 9.50 -22.92
C TYR A 33 19.86 9.93 -23.89
N LYS A 34 20.30 11.19 -23.85
CA LYS A 34 21.30 11.72 -24.76
C LYS A 34 22.70 11.62 -24.18
N THR A 35 22.85 12.03 -22.92
CA THR A 35 24.14 12.09 -22.24
C THR A 35 24.49 10.83 -21.49
N LEU A 36 23.51 9.97 -21.24
CA LEU A 36 23.59 8.77 -20.37
C LEU A 36 24.02 9.08 -18.94
N ALA A 37 23.94 10.35 -18.55
CA ALA A 37 24.23 10.78 -17.19
C ALA A 37 23.11 10.34 -16.25
N VAL A 38 23.49 9.77 -15.10
CA VAL A 38 22.58 9.42 -14.02
C VAL A 38 22.69 10.51 -12.95
N THR A 39 21.56 11.07 -12.57
CA THR A 39 21.48 12.11 -11.54
C THR A 39 20.41 11.80 -10.51
N PRO A 40 20.58 12.13 -9.21
CA PRO A 40 19.52 12.07 -8.23
C PRO A 40 18.30 12.89 -8.70
N TYR A 41 17.11 12.37 -8.47
CA TYR A 41 15.88 13.06 -8.86
C TYR A 41 14.97 13.34 -7.68
N ALA A 42 14.75 12.37 -6.82
CA ALA A 42 14.04 12.56 -5.56
C ALA A 42 14.53 11.56 -4.51
N VAL A 43 14.79 12.07 -3.31
CA VAL A 43 14.96 11.25 -2.11
C VAL A 43 13.55 10.97 -1.57
N TYR A 44 13.22 9.69 -1.36
CA TYR A 44 11.86 9.33 -1.01
C TYR A 44 11.74 8.72 0.39
N GLY A 45 12.57 7.73 0.72
CA GLY A 45 12.67 7.16 2.07
C GLY A 45 11.47 6.32 2.51
N GLU A 46 10.62 5.88 1.57
CA GLU A 46 9.44 5.07 1.84
C GLU A 46 9.39 3.84 0.92
N ALA A 47 8.65 2.81 1.33
CA ALA A 47 8.51 1.60 0.52
C ALA A 47 7.70 1.84 -0.76
N ILE A 48 8.26 1.46 -1.91
CA ILE A 48 7.58 1.49 -3.21
C ILE A 48 6.83 0.16 -3.40
N GLY A 49 5.57 0.23 -3.77
CA GLY A 49 4.65 -0.90 -3.85
C GLY A 49 3.80 -1.06 -2.59
N THR A 50 2.98 -2.12 -2.55
CA THR A 50 2.22 -2.47 -1.35
C THR A 50 2.93 -3.53 -0.53
N SER A 51 3.14 -3.25 0.76
CA SER A 51 3.64 -4.18 1.78
C SER A 51 2.56 -4.53 2.81
N VAL A 52 1.33 -4.09 2.61
CA VAL A 52 0.21 -4.38 3.52
C VAL A 52 -0.15 -5.85 3.42
N GLY A 53 -0.08 -6.57 4.53
CA GLY A 53 -0.43 -8.00 4.64
C GLY A 53 -1.91 -8.24 4.32
N CYS A 54 -2.18 -9.28 3.53
CA CYS A 54 -3.55 -9.68 3.18
C CYS A 54 -3.55 -11.09 2.58
N ASP A 55 -4.49 -11.93 2.99
CA ASP A 55 -4.68 -13.30 2.53
C ASP A 55 -5.74 -13.45 1.43
N VAL A 56 -6.44 -12.37 1.08
CA VAL A 56 -7.46 -12.35 0.02
C VAL A 56 -7.06 -11.51 -1.19
N ARG A 57 -5.78 -11.13 -1.28
CA ARG A 57 -5.25 -10.38 -2.42
C ARG A 57 -5.01 -11.31 -3.61
N HIS A 58 -5.57 -10.98 -4.75
CA HIS A 58 -5.12 -11.51 -6.03
C HIS A 58 -3.85 -10.79 -6.44
N GLY A 59 -2.82 -11.56 -6.75
CA GLY A 59 -1.57 -11.02 -7.24
C GLY A 59 -1.69 -10.51 -8.68
N GLY A 60 -0.66 -9.79 -9.12
CA GLY A 60 -0.60 -9.21 -10.45
C GLY A 60 -1.13 -7.78 -10.50
N GLY A 61 -0.91 -7.16 -11.65
CA GLY A 61 -1.23 -5.76 -11.86
C GLY A 61 -0.04 -4.83 -11.72
N GLN A 62 -0.22 -3.59 -12.11
CA GLN A 62 0.82 -2.60 -12.22
C GLN A 62 0.88 -1.73 -10.96
N ALA A 63 2.04 -1.68 -10.32
CA ALA A 63 2.28 -0.86 -9.15
C ALA A 63 2.91 0.51 -9.48
N PHE A 64 3.36 0.71 -10.72
CA PHE A 64 3.92 1.98 -11.20
C PHE A 64 3.71 2.12 -12.71
N LYS A 65 3.49 3.35 -13.17
CA LYS A 65 3.26 3.67 -14.59
C LYS A 65 3.66 5.10 -14.89
N MET A 66 4.40 5.28 -16.00
CA MET A 66 4.70 6.61 -16.53
C MET A 66 3.54 7.12 -17.41
N ASP A 67 3.26 8.42 -17.29
CA ASP A 67 2.47 9.20 -18.22
C ASP A 67 3.27 10.44 -18.60
N GLY A 68 3.83 10.43 -19.80
CA GLY A 68 4.86 11.39 -20.17
C GLY A 68 6.11 11.24 -19.31
N ASP A 69 6.41 12.27 -18.52
CA ASP A 69 7.51 12.30 -17.55
C ASP A 69 7.04 12.28 -16.08
N VAL A 70 5.75 12.03 -15.86
CA VAL A 70 5.16 11.85 -14.52
C VAL A 70 5.10 10.36 -14.20
N LEU A 71 5.66 9.94 -13.08
CA LEU A 71 5.48 8.60 -12.55
C LEU A 71 4.26 8.57 -11.62
N TYR A 72 3.32 7.67 -11.88
CA TYR A 72 2.32 7.24 -10.91
C TYR A 72 2.79 5.94 -10.27
N PHE A 73 2.68 5.81 -8.95
CA PHE A 73 3.15 4.62 -8.25
C PHE A 73 2.43 4.40 -6.92
N ILE A 74 2.36 3.13 -6.53
CA ILE A 74 1.86 2.74 -5.22
C ILE A 74 3.01 2.83 -4.23
N SER A 75 2.71 3.30 -3.03
CA SER A 75 3.65 3.31 -1.91
C SER A 75 2.95 2.95 -0.61
N THR A 76 3.63 2.13 0.17
CA THR A 76 3.23 1.84 1.56
C THR A 76 3.82 2.91 2.47
N ARG A 77 2.96 3.53 3.25
CA ARG A 77 3.34 4.46 4.32
C ARG A 77 2.62 4.06 5.58
N PHE A 78 3.39 3.81 6.63
CA PHE A 78 2.89 3.35 7.91
C PHE A 78 2.09 2.05 7.79
N ASP A 79 0.76 2.07 7.89
CA ASP A 79 -0.13 0.91 7.90
C ASP A 79 -1.04 0.80 6.66
N GLY A 80 -0.81 1.64 5.65
CA GLY A 80 -1.61 1.67 4.44
C GLY A 80 -0.80 1.83 3.16
N ALA A 81 -1.41 1.51 2.03
CA ALA A 81 -0.82 1.72 0.72
C ALA A 81 -1.72 2.62 -0.14
N GLY A 82 -1.15 3.73 -0.61
CA GLY A 82 -1.83 4.70 -1.45
C GLY A 82 -1.22 4.85 -2.82
N LEU A 83 -1.92 5.57 -3.70
CA LEU A 83 -1.42 5.99 -5.00
C LEU A 83 -0.81 7.39 -4.90
N TYR A 84 0.40 7.52 -5.40
CA TYR A 84 1.20 8.74 -5.42
C TYR A 84 1.66 9.06 -6.83
N LYS A 85 2.11 10.30 -7.05
CA LYS A 85 2.84 10.69 -8.26
C LYS A 85 4.16 11.35 -7.91
N LEU A 86 5.14 11.15 -8.79
CA LEU A 86 6.42 11.85 -8.81
C LEU A 86 6.46 12.72 -10.07
N GLU A 87 6.55 14.02 -9.88
CA GLU A 87 6.59 15.03 -10.92
C GLU A 87 7.58 16.13 -10.51
N ASP A 88 8.46 16.54 -11.40
CA ASP A 88 9.48 17.58 -11.15
C ASP A 88 10.30 17.37 -9.86
N GLY A 89 10.63 16.12 -9.54
CA GLY A 89 11.40 15.77 -8.34
C GLY A 89 10.60 15.77 -7.04
N ALA A 90 9.29 16.02 -7.07
CA ALA A 90 8.43 16.05 -5.91
C ALA A 90 7.42 14.91 -5.92
N VAL A 91 7.30 14.21 -4.79
CA VAL A 91 6.26 13.20 -4.58
C VAL A 91 5.03 13.82 -3.93
N SER A 92 3.87 13.56 -4.49
CA SER A 92 2.58 14.02 -3.96
C SER A 92 1.52 12.92 -3.98
N PRO A 93 0.56 12.93 -3.04
CA PRO A 93 -0.53 11.97 -3.04
C PRO A 93 -1.49 12.22 -4.22
N VAL A 94 -1.99 11.13 -4.80
CA VAL A 94 -3.06 11.14 -5.81
C VAL A 94 -4.35 10.63 -5.19
N LEU A 95 -4.30 9.45 -4.57
CA LEU A 95 -5.44 8.88 -3.87
C LEU A 95 -4.94 8.04 -2.69
N VAL A 96 -5.16 8.55 -1.49
CA VAL A 96 -4.72 7.95 -0.23
C VAL A 96 -5.89 7.91 0.73
N ARG A 97 -6.15 6.72 1.28
CA ARG A 97 -7.14 6.47 2.33
C ARG A 97 -6.77 5.19 3.07
N ASP A 98 -7.45 4.92 4.17
CA ASP A 98 -7.25 3.71 4.96
C ASP A 98 -7.45 2.45 4.11
N GLY A 99 -6.50 1.51 4.21
CA GLY A 99 -6.48 0.28 3.44
C GLY A 99 -5.30 0.18 2.48
N SER A 100 -5.46 -0.53 1.38
CA SER A 100 -4.38 -0.78 0.43
C SER A 100 -4.83 -0.64 -1.02
N VAL A 101 -4.18 0.23 -1.77
CA VAL A 101 -4.18 0.17 -3.24
C VAL A 101 -3.17 -0.91 -3.66
N ASP A 102 -3.60 -1.87 -4.44
CA ASP A 102 -2.78 -3.03 -4.80
C ASP A 102 -2.26 -2.97 -6.24
N CYS A 103 -3.05 -2.45 -7.14
CA CYS A 103 -2.63 -2.14 -8.50
C CYS A 103 -3.55 -1.08 -9.12
N PHE A 104 -3.11 -0.49 -10.21
CA PHE A 104 -3.87 0.52 -10.93
C PHE A 104 -3.54 0.52 -12.41
N ASP A 105 -4.41 1.12 -13.20
CA ASP A 105 -4.11 1.57 -14.54
C ASP A 105 -4.57 3.00 -14.75
N HIS A 106 -3.86 3.72 -15.61
CA HIS A 106 -4.12 5.13 -15.92
C HIS A 106 -4.02 5.35 -17.43
N LYS A 107 -5.03 6.03 -18.00
CA LYS A 107 -5.04 6.42 -19.40
C LYS A 107 -5.95 7.63 -19.61
N ASN A 108 -5.45 8.65 -20.31
CA ASN A 108 -6.22 9.84 -20.69
C ASN A 108 -6.95 10.52 -19.52
N GLY A 109 -6.26 10.65 -18.38
CA GLY A 109 -6.83 11.28 -17.17
C GLY A 109 -7.84 10.42 -16.40
N LYS A 110 -8.10 9.18 -16.84
CA LYS A 110 -8.94 8.22 -16.15
C LYS A 110 -8.07 7.21 -15.42
N MET A 111 -8.49 6.80 -14.24
CA MET A 111 -7.83 5.76 -13.45
C MET A 111 -8.80 4.66 -13.07
N LEU A 112 -8.28 3.46 -12.99
CA LEU A 112 -8.95 2.33 -12.37
C LEU A 112 -7.98 1.72 -11.36
N LEU A 113 -8.42 1.62 -10.12
CA LEU A 113 -7.63 1.08 -9.01
C LEU A 113 -8.25 -0.22 -8.54
N CYS A 114 -7.42 -1.20 -8.21
CA CYS A 114 -7.81 -2.36 -7.44
C CYS A 114 -7.34 -2.16 -6.00
N ALA A 115 -8.25 -2.21 -5.05
CA ALA A 115 -7.92 -1.85 -3.68
C ALA A 115 -8.72 -2.66 -2.64
N LEU A 116 -8.11 -2.79 -1.45
CA LEU A 116 -8.70 -3.34 -0.23
C LEU A 116 -9.16 -2.18 0.65
N TRP A 117 -10.35 -1.68 0.40
CA TRP A 117 -10.94 -0.57 1.16
C TRP A 117 -12.24 -0.99 1.84
N ASP A 118 -12.65 -0.23 2.85
CA ASP A 118 -13.91 -0.41 3.57
C ASP A 118 -14.09 -1.81 4.17
N MET A 119 -12.97 -2.43 4.63
CA MET A 119 -12.95 -3.80 5.17
C MET A 119 -13.62 -4.81 4.22
N LYS A 120 -13.30 -4.73 2.95
CA LYS A 120 -13.75 -5.65 1.89
C LYS A 120 -12.55 -6.28 1.18
N PRO A 121 -12.70 -7.50 0.63
CA PRO A 121 -11.78 -8.00 -0.38
C PRO A 121 -11.69 -7.05 -1.56
N GLN A 122 -10.71 -7.27 -2.44
CA GLN A 122 -10.45 -6.37 -3.56
C GLN A 122 -11.69 -6.07 -4.41
N GLU A 123 -11.87 -4.78 -4.66
CA GLU A 123 -12.86 -4.22 -5.59
C GLU A 123 -12.17 -3.20 -6.50
N LEU A 124 -12.83 -2.83 -7.59
CA LEU A 124 -12.35 -1.77 -8.48
C LEU A 124 -12.96 -0.42 -8.09
N TYR A 125 -12.14 0.61 -8.19
CA TYR A 125 -12.48 2.00 -7.85
C TYR A 125 -12.03 2.94 -8.96
N ASP A 126 -12.78 4.00 -9.19
CA ASP A 126 -12.41 5.05 -10.15
C ASP A 126 -11.42 6.06 -9.52
N GLU A 127 -11.01 7.05 -10.31
CA GLU A 127 -10.06 8.11 -9.92
C GLU A 127 -10.53 8.98 -8.75
N THR A 128 -11.82 8.95 -8.42
CA THR A 128 -12.38 9.67 -7.27
C THR A 128 -12.42 8.82 -6.01
N GLY A 129 -12.06 7.53 -6.11
CA GLY A 129 -12.18 6.56 -5.03
C GLY A 129 -13.59 5.99 -4.87
N ARG A 130 -14.47 6.21 -5.84
CA ARG A 130 -15.80 5.61 -5.85
C ARG A 130 -15.70 4.16 -6.34
N ARG A 131 -16.31 3.24 -5.59
CA ARG A 131 -16.35 1.82 -5.94
C ARG A 131 -17.16 1.60 -7.23
N VAL A 132 -16.57 0.85 -8.17
CA VAL A 132 -17.14 0.53 -9.47
C VAL A 132 -17.72 -0.90 -9.50
N THR A 133 -17.10 -1.83 -8.78
CA THR A 133 -17.52 -3.23 -8.71
C THR A 133 -18.14 -3.61 -7.38
N HIS A 134 -18.85 -4.72 -7.35
CA HIS A 134 -19.58 -5.23 -6.19
C HIS A 134 -19.43 -6.77 -6.07
N PHE A 135 -18.24 -7.27 -6.42
CA PHE A 135 -17.97 -8.72 -6.49
C PHE A 135 -18.16 -9.42 -5.15
N ASN A 136 -17.82 -8.74 -4.05
CA ASN A 136 -17.80 -9.34 -2.72
C ASN A 136 -19.06 -9.05 -1.90
N ASP A 137 -19.97 -8.19 -2.36
CA ASP A 137 -21.14 -7.78 -1.58
C ASP A 137 -22.08 -8.95 -1.24
N ALA A 138 -22.26 -9.89 -2.16
CA ALA A 138 -23.13 -11.06 -1.92
C ALA A 138 -22.55 -11.99 -0.85
N MET A 139 -21.23 -12.19 -0.87
CA MET A 139 -20.52 -13.05 0.09
C MET A 139 -20.52 -12.44 1.50
N LEU A 140 -20.40 -11.13 1.61
CA LEU A 140 -20.31 -10.42 2.91
C LEU A 140 -21.69 -10.06 3.47
N ARG A 141 -22.77 -10.24 2.71
CA ARG A 141 -24.13 -9.88 3.14
C ARG A 141 -24.55 -10.63 4.40
N GLY A 142 -24.89 -9.88 5.44
CA GLY A 142 -25.31 -10.42 6.73
C GLY A 142 -24.18 -11.06 7.55
N LYS A 143 -22.94 -10.92 7.13
CA LYS A 143 -21.76 -11.35 7.91
C LYS A 143 -21.31 -10.22 8.83
N TYR A 144 -20.86 -10.58 10.01
CA TYR A 144 -20.09 -9.68 10.86
C TYR A 144 -18.68 -9.58 10.28
N VAL A 145 -18.20 -8.35 10.12
CA VAL A 145 -16.82 -8.05 9.74
C VAL A 145 -16.24 -7.18 10.84
N ALA A 146 -15.31 -7.75 11.63
CA ALA A 146 -14.64 -7.04 12.69
C ALA A 146 -13.82 -5.88 12.12
N GLN A 147 -13.95 -4.72 12.75
CA GLN A 147 -13.15 -3.54 12.40
C GLN A 147 -11.88 -3.52 13.24
N PRO A 148 -10.71 -3.18 12.66
CA PRO A 148 -9.46 -3.08 13.40
C PRO A 148 -9.46 -1.80 14.25
N ASP A 149 -9.48 -1.95 15.57
CA ASP A 149 -9.25 -0.83 16.48
C ASP A 149 -7.75 -0.60 16.63
N PRO A 150 -7.22 0.62 16.39
CA PRO A 150 -5.80 0.90 16.56
C PRO A 150 -5.34 0.64 18.00
N LEU A 151 -4.19 0.00 18.15
CA LEU A 151 -3.50 -0.24 19.41
C LEU A 151 -2.10 0.37 19.33
N ASN A 152 -1.85 1.42 20.11
CA ASN A 152 -0.55 2.05 20.21
C ASN A 152 0.02 1.77 21.60
N LEU A 153 1.19 1.18 21.65
CA LEU A 153 1.90 0.81 22.88
C LEU A 153 3.29 1.44 22.88
N THR A 154 3.77 1.78 24.07
CA THR A 154 5.15 2.21 24.26
C THR A 154 5.93 1.07 24.93
N ALA A 155 7.01 0.63 24.30
CA ALA A 155 7.91 -0.40 24.80
C ALA A 155 9.34 0.18 24.92
N GLY A 156 9.73 0.62 26.12
CA GLY A 156 10.96 1.38 26.32
C GLY A 156 10.90 2.72 25.57
N ASP A 157 11.87 2.95 24.66
CA ASP A 157 11.96 4.16 23.84
C ASP A 157 11.27 3.99 22.47
N HIS A 158 10.53 2.90 22.26
CA HIS A 158 9.90 2.58 20.97
C HIS A 158 8.37 2.62 21.08
N GLU A 159 7.76 3.15 20.04
CA GLU A 159 6.32 3.01 19.80
C GLU A 159 6.06 1.76 18.99
N VAL A 160 5.09 0.96 19.43
CA VAL A 160 4.62 -0.24 18.75
C VAL A 160 3.18 -0.01 18.33
N HIS A 161 2.93 -0.13 17.05
CA HIS A 161 1.60 0.02 16.46
C HIS A 161 1.01 -1.34 16.13
N GLY A 162 -0.27 -1.50 16.37
CA GLY A 162 -1.00 -2.72 16.06
C GLY A 162 -2.49 -2.48 16.00
N PHE A 163 -3.24 -3.57 15.91
CA PHE A 163 -4.70 -3.52 15.84
C PHE A 163 -5.31 -4.58 16.74
N ILE A 164 -6.50 -4.29 17.26
CA ILE A 164 -7.35 -5.24 17.96
C ILE A 164 -8.58 -5.50 17.11
N LEU A 165 -8.82 -6.76 16.73
CA LEU A 165 -10.08 -7.20 16.15
C LEU A 165 -10.92 -7.86 17.24
N LYS A 166 -12.07 -7.28 17.55
CA LYS A 166 -12.98 -7.79 18.58
C LYS A 166 -13.92 -8.83 17.98
N PRO A 167 -14.18 -9.95 18.66
CA PRO A 167 -15.14 -10.95 18.18
C PRO A 167 -16.57 -10.41 18.17
N MET A 168 -17.43 -11.04 17.38
CA MET A 168 -18.88 -10.78 17.43
C MET A 168 -19.40 -11.00 18.87
N GLY A 169 -20.17 -10.03 19.40
CA GLY A 169 -20.71 -10.10 20.76
C GLY A 169 -19.68 -9.78 21.85
N PHE A 170 -18.56 -9.14 21.52
CA PHE A 170 -17.60 -8.65 22.52
C PHE A 170 -18.28 -7.72 23.55
N GLU A 171 -18.05 -8.01 24.84
CA GLU A 171 -18.54 -7.19 25.93
C GLU A 171 -17.35 -6.64 26.73
N ALA A 172 -17.29 -5.32 26.89
CA ALA A 172 -16.25 -4.67 27.70
C ALA A 172 -16.27 -5.17 29.14
N GLY A 173 -15.09 -5.45 29.68
CA GLY A 173 -14.93 -5.99 31.07
C GLY A 173 -15.04 -7.52 31.16
N LYS A 174 -15.50 -8.22 30.13
CA LYS A 174 -15.44 -9.68 30.08
C LYS A 174 -14.12 -10.14 29.48
N LYS A 175 -13.49 -11.14 30.08
CA LYS A 175 -12.28 -11.79 29.55
C LYS A 175 -12.66 -12.73 28.41
N CYS A 176 -11.92 -12.68 27.31
CA CYS A 176 -11.99 -13.63 26.21
C CYS A 176 -10.58 -14.15 25.88
N PRO A 177 -10.47 -15.31 25.23
CA PRO A 177 -9.20 -15.76 24.68
C PRO A 177 -8.64 -14.72 23.70
N VAL A 178 -7.30 -14.64 23.63
CA VAL A 178 -6.58 -13.73 22.73
C VAL A 178 -5.69 -14.54 21.83
N ILE A 179 -5.73 -14.27 20.52
CA ILE A 179 -4.74 -14.68 19.56
C ILE A 179 -3.83 -13.49 19.32
N PHE A 180 -2.55 -13.65 19.55
CA PHE A 180 -1.54 -12.63 19.29
C PHE A 180 -0.77 -13.01 18.05
N ASP A 181 -0.88 -12.18 17.02
CA ASP A 181 -0.24 -12.40 15.72
C ASP A 181 0.78 -11.30 15.42
N ILE A 182 1.95 -11.69 14.91
CA ILE A 182 3.05 -10.80 14.59
C ILE A 182 3.41 -11.03 13.12
N HIS A 183 3.32 -9.97 12.32
CA HIS A 183 3.66 -10.05 10.90
C HIS A 183 5.15 -10.41 10.69
N GLY A 184 5.41 -11.04 9.55
CA GLY A 184 6.77 -11.32 9.09
C GLY A 184 7.32 -10.22 8.18
N GLY A 185 8.37 -10.57 7.43
CA GLY A 185 8.79 -9.69 6.37
C GLY A 185 10.28 -9.42 6.22
N PRO A 186 10.93 -8.50 6.91
CA PRO A 186 10.53 -7.64 8.04
C PRO A 186 9.71 -6.40 7.67
N LYS A 187 9.59 -6.03 6.40
CA LYS A 187 8.88 -4.81 5.95
C LYS A 187 7.40 -5.01 5.60
N THR A 188 6.82 -6.17 5.91
CA THR A 188 5.37 -6.33 5.86
C THR A 188 4.73 -5.48 6.97
N VAL A 189 3.59 -4.90 6.71
CA VAL A 189 2.81 -4.16 7.70
C VAL A 189 1.40 -4.75 7.79
N TYR A 190 0.80 -4.73 8.97
CA TYR A 190 -0.64 -4.90 9.12
C TYR A 190 -1.32 -3.56 9.02
N GLY A 191 -2.49 -3.55 8.39
CA GLY A 191 -3.26 -2.33 8.17
C GLY A 191 -4.77 -2.58 8.22
N PRO A 192 -5.58 -1.53 8.09
CA PRO A 192 -7.04 -1.63 8.13
C PRO A 192 -7.60 -2.20 6.82
N VAL A 193 -7.28 -3.47 6.53
CA VAL A 193 -7.72 -4.23 5.36
C VAL A 193 -8.48 -5.48 5.78
N PHE A 194 -9.35 -5.97 4.90
CA PHE A 194 -9.99 -7.27 5.10
C PHE A 194 -8.93 -8.37 5.04
N TYR A 195 -8.76 -9.09 6.16
CA TYR A 195 -7.87 -10.24 6.28
C TYR A 195 -8.72 -11.43 6.72
N HIS A 196 -8.96 -12.40 5.84
CA HIS A 196 -9.94 -13.46 6.04
C HIS A 196 -9.62 -14.32 7.27
N GLU A 197 -8.36 -14.73 7.44
CA GLU A 197 -7.93 -15.54 8.58
C GLU A 197 -8.21 -14.85 9.91
N MET A 198 -7.91 -13.55 10.01
CA MET A 198 -8.22 -12.76 11.22
C MET A 198 -9.73 -12.63 11.46
N GLN A 199 -10.53 -12.50 10.40
CA GLN A 199 -11.99 -12.49 10.52
C GLN A 199 -12.53 -13.85 10.98
N TYR A 200 -11.88 -14.93 10.55
CA TYR A 200 -12.24 -16.29 10.96
C TYR A 200 -11.94 -16.52 12.46
N TRP A 201 -10.79 -16.05 12.95
CA TRP A 201 -10.44 -16.13 14.38
C TRP A 201 -11.41 -15.36 15.26
#